data_8392aeaf949f27a2159d331497b059c9
#
_entry.id   8392aeaf949f27a2159d331497b059c9
#
_cell.length_a   1.000
_cell.length_b   1.000
_cell.length_c   1.000
_cell.angle_alpha   90.00
_cell.angle_beta   90.00
_cell.angle_gamma   90.00
#
_symmetry.space_group_name_H-M   'P 1'
#
loop_
_entity.id
_entity.type
_entity.pdbx_description
1 polymer ?
#
loop_
_entity_poly.entity_id
_entity_poly.type
_entity_poly.pdbx_seq_one_letter_code
_entity_poly.pdbx_strand_id
1 'polypeptide(L)'
;MLDAFTTRDLDAWDTRSIDLQSYHDRVYFDLERQRAASHDELCAALCAVPAIETGLDRWMRVTDWCWNLMPLSASGSLKGIGGRFNVGADLDRARGQAFPSLYIAQDVETAYREYFGGSLTSRQGKLTLSEFALRRETSFTTFSLRGKLDQVFDLSHHTALNKFSKVIARFKLTRDTEKFARVARLQARALIRTPRELWKCILQSPSQWRAEPQMFGIPAVSQIFGKFVRDAGFEAILYPSQQGGMNCLAVFPDNFRASAARIEVMGEVPPGATATVLDKNSAFIG
;
A
#
# COMPACT_ATOMS: atom_id res chain seq x y z
N MET A 1 6.42 34.89 -18.63
CA MET A 1 5.41 35.82 -18.11
C MET A 1 4.81 35.12 -16.91
N LEU A 2 5.10 35.59 -15.70
CA LEU A 2 4.46 35.09 -14.49
C LEU A 2 3.07 35.73 -14.47
N ASP A 3 2.02 34.90 -14.61
CA ASP A 3 0.65 35.39 -14.51
C ASP A 3 0.46 35.94 -13.11
N ALA A 4 0.17 37.23 -13.04
CA ALA A 4 -0.10 37.93 -11.78
C ALA A 4 -1.52 37.51 -11.33
N PHE A 5 -1.63 36.66 -10.34
CA PHE A 5 -2.90 36.38 -9.68
C PHE A 5 -3.35 37.61 -8.88
N THR A 6 -4.62 37.95 -9.02
CA THR A 6 -5.21 39.01 -8.19
C THR A 6 -5.52 38.45 -6.79
N THR A 7 -5.64 39.34 -5.78
CA THR A 7 -6.06 38.92 -4.44
C THR A 7 -7.37 38.13 -4.47
N ARG A 8 -8.32 38.50 -5.35
CA ARG A 8 -9.58 37.81 -5.54
C ARG A 8 -9.41 36.37 -6.07
N ASP A 9 -8.42 36.19 -6.96
CA ASP A 9 -8.10 34.83 -7.48
C ASP A 9 -7.53 33.95 -6.37
N LEU A 10 -6.63 34.54 -5.54
CA LEU A 10 -6.05 33.81 -4.39
C LEU A 10 -7.12 33.44 -3.36
N ASP A 11 -8.02 34.36 -3.01
CA ASP A 11 -9.13 34.08 -2.08
C ASP A 11 -10.08 33.00 -2.61
N ALA A 12 -10.36 33.03 -3.92
CA ALA A 12 -11.17 31.98 -4.55
C ALA A 12 -10.50 30.61 -4.55
N TRP A 13 -9.19 30.57 -4.75
CA TRP A 13 -8.39 29.36 -4.68
C TRP A 13 -8.33 28.80 -3.27
N ASP A 14 -8.12 29.66 -2.27
CA ASP A 14 -8.07 29.26 -0.86
C ASP A 14 -9.41 28.65 -0.42
N THR A 15 -10.52 29.35 -0.70
CA THR A 15 -11.87 28.83 -0.43
C THR A 15 -12.11 27.48 -1.08
N ARG A 16 -11.72 27.31 -2.34
CA ARG A 16 -11.89 26.06 -3.07
C ARG A 16 -11.04 24.91 -2.49
N SER A 17 -9.82 25.23 -2.04
CA SER A 17 -8.92 24.27 -1.39
C SER A 17 -9.50 23.77 -0.08
N ILE A 18 -10.03 24.68 0.75
CA ILE A 18 -10.69 24.36 2.02
C ILE A 18 -11.93 23.50 1.79
N ASP A 19 -12.77 23.84 0.82
CA ASP A 19 -13.96 23.07 0.48
C ASP A 19 -13.59 21.67 -0.01
N LEU A 20 -12.56 21.55 -0.82
CA LEU A 20 -12.09 20.25 -1.34
C LEU A 20 -11.57 19.36 -0.19
N GLN A 21 -10.73 19.90 0.69
CA GLN A 21 -10.25 19.19 1.88
C GLN A 21 -11.42 18.75 2.76
N SER A 22 -12.34 19.67 3.07
CA SER A 22 -13.53 19.39 3.91
C SER A 22 -14.41 18.30 3.30
N TYR A 23 -14.56 18.28 1.98
CA TYR A 23 -15.32 17.25 1.30
C TYR A 23 -14.67 15.88 1.40
N HIS A 24 -13.36 15.78 1.13
CA HIS A 24 -12.63 14.52 1.25
C HIS A 24 -12.65 13.97 2.68
N ASP A 25 -12.50 14.83 3.69
CA ASP A 25 -12.64 14.46 5.10
C ASP A 25 -14.03 13.90 5.41
N ARG A 26 -15.11 14.57 4.98
CA ARG A 26 -16.49 14.10 5.17
C ARG A 26 -16.71 12.73 4.54
N VAL A 27 -16.29 12.56 3.28
CA VAL A 27 -16.39 11.27 2.57
C VAL A 27 -15.64 10.19 3.33
N TYR A 28 -14.40 10.47 3.74
CA TYR A 28 -13.59 9.52 4.49
C TYR A 28 -14.27 9.07 5.78
N PHE A 29 -14.71 10.01 6.62
CA PHE A 29 -15.32 9.70 7.91
C PHE A 29 -16.71 9.05 7.78
N ASP A 30 -17.49 9.41 6.77
CA ASP A 30 -18.77 8.71 6.48
C ASP A 30 -18.53 7.23 6.18
N LEU A 31 -17.51 6.93 5.39
CA LEU A 31 -17.16 5.55 5.03
C LEU A 31 -16.43 4.83 6.17
N GLU A 32 -15.57 5.53 6.94
CA GLU A 32 -14.82 4.91 8.03
C GLU A 32 -15.73 4.45 9.17
N ARG A 33 -16.75 5.22 9.52
CA ARG A 33 -17.77 4.77 10.48
C ARG A 33 -18.43 3.47 10.07
N GLN A 34 -18.76 3.33 8.77
CA GLN A 34 -19.37 2.12 8.24
C GLN A 34 -18.38 0.95 8.17
N ARG A 35 -17.12 1.22 7.82
CA ARG A 35 -16.04 0.23 7.87
C ARG A 35 -15.81 -0.28 9.30
N ALA A 36 -15.75 0.63 10.27
CA ALA A 36 -15.59 0.28 11.67
C ALA A 36 -16.77 -0.56 12.19
N ALA A 37 -18.01 -0.16 11.89
CA ALA A 37 -19.20 -0.91 12.26
C ALA A 37 -19.32 -2.28 11.59
N SER A 38 -18.69 -2.47 10.42
CA SER A 38 -18.70 -3.73 9.66
C SER A 38 -17.35 -4.45 9.73
N HIS A 39 -16.46 -4.10 10.67
CA HIS A 39 -15.07 -4.60 10.72
C HIS A 39 -15.03 -6.12 10.71
N ASP A 40 -15.76 -6.78 11.60
CA ASP A 40 -15.76 -8.24 11.73
C ASP A 40 -16.35 -8.92 10.48
N GLU A 41 -17.39 -8.33 9.88
CA GLU A 41 -17.96 -8.84 8.63
C GLU A 41 -16.98 -8.71 7.47
N LEU A 42 -16.23 -7.61 7.39
CA LEU A 42 -15.20 -7.40 6.39
C LEU A 42 -14.03 -8.38 6.55
N CYS A 43 -13.54 -8.59 7.78
CA CYS A 43 -12.52 -9.59 8.07
C CYS A 43 -13.00 -11.01 7.76
N ALA A 44 -14.21 -11.37 8.18
CA ALA A 44 -14.82 -12.68 7.87
C ALA A 44 -14.97 -12.90 6.35
N ALA A 45 -15.31 -11.85 5.59
CA ALA A 45 -15.40 -11.92 4.13
C ALA A 45 -14.05 -12.21 3.47
N LEU A 46 -12.95 -11.72 4.03
CA LEU A 46 -11.58 -12.03 3.59
C LEU A 46 -11.18 -13.45 3.99
N CYS A 47 -11.40 -13.85 5.25
CA CYS A 47 -11.11 -15.21 5.73
C CYS A 47 -11.89 -16.30 4.99
N ALA A 48 -13.02 -15.94 4.36
CA ALA A 48 -13.81 -16.86 3.54
C ALA A 48 -13.22 -17.11 2.13
N VAL A 49 -12.10 -16.44 1.80
CA VAL A 49 -11.28 -16.73 0.61
C VAL A 49 -10.18 -17.71 1.04
N PRO A 50 -9.98 -18.83 0.32
CA PRO A 50 -8.89 -19.73 0.64
C PRO A 50 -7.55 -18.99 0.59
N ALA A 51 -6.78 -19.07 1.68
CA ALA A 51 -5.40 -18.62 1.68
C ALA A 51 -4.56 -19.55 0.80
N ILE A 52 -3.50 -19.01 0.22
CA ILE A 52 -2.52 -19.81 -0.52
C ILE A 52 -1.21 -19.89 0.26
N GLU A 53 -0.57 -21.06 0.18
CA GLU A 53 0.82 -21.19 0.59
C GLU A 53 1.73 -20.62 -0.50
N THR A 54 2.76 -19.90 -0.11
CA THR A 54 3.71 -19.31 -1.04
C THR A 54 5.13 -19.63 -0.63
N GLY A 55 5.81 -20.45 -1.43
CA GLY A 55 7.25 -20.68 -1.31
C GLY A 55 8.02 -19.48 -1.85
N LEU A 56 9.04 -19.08 -1.09
CA LEU A 56 9.95 -18.03 -1.49
C LEU A 56 11.27 -18.68 -1.92
N ASP A 57 11.51 -18.76 -3.22
CA ASP A 57 12.80 -19.16 -3.77
C ASP A 57 13.35 -18.01 -4.59
N ARG A 58 14.44 -17.42 -4.12
CA ARG A 58 15.10 -16.26 -4.72
C ARG A 58 14.19 -15.04 -4.94
N TRP A 59 13.22 -14.83 -4.06
CA TRP A 59 12.51 -13.57 -4.02
C TRP A 59 13.48 -12.45 -3.67
N MET A 60 13.19 -11.25 -4.14
CA MET A 60 14.12 -10.13 -4.09
C MET A 60 13.55 -8.99 -3.25
N ARG A 61 14.44 -8.36 -2.48
CA ARG A 61 14.18 -7.10 -1.80
C ARG A 61 15.22 -6.08 -2.21
N VAL A 62 14.77 -4.91 -2.62
CA VAL A 62 15.62 -3.73 -2.82
C VAL A 62 15.26 -2.70 -1.75
N THR A 63 16.26 -2.10 -1.11
CA THR A 63 16.06 -1.11 -0.05
C THR A 63 17.20 -0.09 -0.04
N ASP A 64 16.98 1.06 0.59
CA ASP A 64 18.03 2.07 0.75
C ASP A 64 19.20 1.49 1.57
N TRP A 65 20.41 1.95 1.26
CA TRP A 65 21.64 1.46 1.90
C TRP A 65 21.63 1.58 3.44
N CYS A 66 20.93 2.57 3.97
CA CYS A 66 20.81 2.74 5.44
C CYS A 66 20.16 1.53 6.14
N TRP A 67 19.48 0.66 5.40
CA TRP A 67 18.86 -0.57 5.91
C TRP A 67 19.69 -1.84 5.65
N ASN A 68 20.93 -1.72 5.13
CA ASN A 68 21.75 -2.87 4.77
C ASN A 68 22.07 -3.81 5.94
N LEU A 69 22.12 -3.28 7.16
CA LEU A 69 22.32 -4.05 8.38
C LEU A 69 21.02 -4.63 8.97
N MET A 70 19.86 -4.23 8.45
CA MET A 70 18.55 -4.72 8.87
C MET A 70 17.68 -5.11 7.64
N PRO A 71 18.11 -6.09 6.85
CA PRO A 71 17.53 -6.38 5.53
C PRO A 71 16.04 -6.75 5.56
N LEU A 72 15.53 -7.35 6.63
CA LEU A 72 14.12 -7.70 6.77
C LEU A 72 13.34 -6.77 7.72
N SER A 73 13.91 -5.62 8.08
CA SER A 73 13.16 -4.61 8.81
C SER A 73 12.05 -4.02 7.95
N ALA A 74 10.85 -3.95 8.50
CA ALA A 74 9.70 -3.28 7.89
C ALA A 74 9.58 -1.79 8.28
N SER A 75 10.46 -1.27 9.16
CA SER A 75 10.40 0.10 9.69
C SER A 75 10.47 1.16 8.59
N GLY A 76 11.17 0.88 7.48
CA GLY A 76 11.23 1.78 6.32
C GLY A 76 9.85 2.08 5.72
N SER A 77 8.90 1.16 5.84
CA SER A 77 7.54 1.34 5.31
C SER A 77 6.67 2.25 6.18
N LEU A 78 7.11 2.56 7.39
CA LEU A 78 6.41 3.51 8.29
C LEU A 78 6.76 4.96 7.97
N LYS A 79 7.80 5.23 7.17
CA LYS A 79 8.18 6.59 6.78
C LYS A 79 7.16 7.19 5.80
N GLY A 80 6.94 8.51 5.96
CA GLY A 80 6.06 9.25 5.08
C GLY A 80 4.60 8.76 5.17
N ILE A 81 3.94 8.70 4.04
CA ILE A 81 2.56 8.22 3.91
C ILE A 81 2.43 6.69 3.99
N GLY A 82 3.56 5.97 4.04
CA GLY A 82 3.58 4.50 3.97
C GLY A 82 3.69 3.95 2.55
N GLY A 83 3.50 2.63 2.43
CA GLY A 83 3.45 1.91 1.16
C GLY A 83 2.03 1.68 0.66
N ARG A 84 1.91 0.92 -0.43
CA ARG A 84 0.61 0.62 -1.05
C ARG A 84 -0.38 -0.05 -0.10
N PHE A 85 0.07 -0.97 0.73
CA PHE A 85 -0.77 -1.79 1.62
C PHE A 85 -0.55 -1.54 3.09
N ASN A 86 0.15 -0.45 3.45
CA ASN A 86 0.32 -0.04 4.84
C ASN A 86 0.27 1.47 5.01
N VAL A 87 -0.22 1.90 6.14
CA VAL A 87 -0.27 3.32 6.54
C VAL A 87 1.05 3.72 7.18
N GLY A 88 1.60 4.87 6.80
CA GLY A 88 2.81 5.43 7.38
C GLY A 88 2.53 6.46 8.48
N ALA A 89 3.60 6.95 9.10
CA ALA A 89 3.54 7.80 10.29
C ALA A 89 3.12 9.26 10.01
N ASP A 90 3.22 9.71 8.75
CA ASP A 90 2.86 11.10 8.40
C ASP A 90 1.34 11.29 8.26
N LEU A 91 0.57 10.19 8.17
CA LEU A 91 -0.88 10.31 8.18
C LEU A 91 -1.40 10.56 9.60
N ASP A 92 -2.40 11.42 9.70
CA ASP A 92 -3.04 11.72 10.98
C ASP A 92 -3.57 10.43 11.64
N ARG A 93 -3.20 10.22 12.91
CA ARG A 93 -3.65 9.05 13.69
C ARG A 93 -5.16 8.93 13.81
N ALA A 94 -5.88 10.05 13.75
CA ALA A 94 -7.35 10.05 13.71
C ALA A 94 -7.90 9.46 12.39
N ARG A 95 -7.09 9.42 11.33
CA ARG A 95 -7.46 8.90 10.01
C ARG A 95 -6.91 7.51 9.72
N GLY A 96 -5.87 7.07 10.45
CA GLY A 96 -5.33 5.74 10.28
C GLY A 96 -4.16 5.44 11.20
N GLN A 97 -4.17 4.28 11.83
CA GLN A 97 -3.04 3.83 12.61
C GLN A 97 -1.95 3.29 11.68
N ALA A 98 -0.73 3.78 11.86
CA ALA A 98 0.44 3.28 11.14
C ALA A 98 0.73 1.81 11.51
N PHE A 99 1.10 1.02 10.54
CA PHE A 99 1.53 -0.36 10.73
C PHE A 99 2.57 -0.75 9.67
N PRO A 100 3.54 -1.62 10.03
CA PRO A 100 4.63 -1.97 9.15
C PRO A 100 4.21 -2.99 8.07
N SER A 101 4.85 -2.91 6.90
CA SER A 101 4.80 -3.94 5.86
C SER A 101 6.15 -4.09 5.17
N LEU A 102 6.55 -5.33 4.92
CA LEU A 102 7.77 -5.65 4.18
C LEU A 102 7.40 -5.93 2.72
N TYR A 103 8.00 -5.18 1.78
CA TYR A 103 7.75 -5.35 0.35
C TYR A 103 8.86 -6.14 -0.29
N ILE A 104 8.48 -7.21 -0.99
CA ILE A 104 9.39 -8.10 -1.73
C ILE A 104 8.80 -8.42 -3.10
N ALA A 105 9.64 -8.75 -4.07
CA ALA A 105 9.22 -9.06 -5.44
C ALA A 105 9.74 -10.43 -5.88
N GLN A 106 9.05 -11.04 -6.81
CA GLN A 106 9.32 -12.41 -7.25
C GLN A 106 10.65 -12.55 -8.00
N ASP A 107 11.12 -11.47 -8.62
CA ASP A 107 12.40 -11.42 -9.33
C ASP A 107 13.09 -10.06 -9.17
N VAL A 108 14.36 -10.00 -9.60
CA VAL A 108 15.20 -8.82 -9.49
C VAL A 108 14.69 -7.65 -10.34
N GLU A 109 14.19 -7.91 -11.54
CA GLU A 109 13.69 -6.87 -12.45
C GLU A 109 12.45 -6.20 -11.85
N THR A 110 11.51 -6.99 -11.35
CA THR A 110 10.31 -6.48 -10.66
C THR A 110 10.67 -5.68 -9.42
N ALA A 111 11.62 -6.18 -8.60
CA ALA A 111 12.09 -5.47 -7.41
C ALA A 111 12.69 -4.09 -7.74
N TYR A 112 13.49 -4.01 -8.78
CA TYR A 112 14.06 -2.73 -9.25
C TYR A 112 12.98 -1.79 -9.79
N ARG A 113 12.04 -2.30 -10.59
CA ARG A 113 10.93 -1.49 -11.13
C ARG A 113 10.08 -0.91 -10.00
N GLU A 114 9.75 -1.68 -8.99
CA GLU A 114 8.97 -1.20 -7.84
C GLU A 114 9.77 -0.19 -6.99
N TYR A 115 11.07 -0.40 -6.81
CA TYR A 115 11.92 0.50 -6.02
C TYR A 115 12.20 1.83 -6.72
N PHE A 116 12.52 1.81 -8.01
CA PHE A 116 12.87 3.02 -8.76
C PHE A 116 11.66 3.75 -9.38
N GLY A 117 10.51 3.08 -9.45
CA GLY A 117 9.29 3.59 -10.07
C GLY A 117 9.25 3.41 -11.59
N GLY A 118 8.08 3.08 -12.12
CA GLY A 118 7.89 2.63 -13.50
C GLY A 118 7.96 3.68 -14.61
N SER A 119 8.40 4.91 -14.35
CA SER A 119 8.71 5.85 -15.44
C SER A 119 9.95 5.47 -16.26
N LEU A 120 10.41 4.23 -16.08
CA LEU A 120 11.57 3.63 -16.70
C LEU A 120 11.27 2.95 -18.03
N THR A 121 10.08 3.07 -18.58
CA THR A 121 9.82 2.68 -19.97
C THR A 121 10.49 3.67 -20.92
N SER A 122 11.77 3.43 -21.16
CA SER A 122 12.35 3.87 -22.40
C SER A 122 11.54 3.23 -23.55
N ARG A 123 11.23 3.98 -24.59
CA ARG A 123 10.50 3.51 -25.78
C ARG A 123 11.17 2.32 -26.49
N GLN A 124 12.31 1.83 -26.05
CA GLN A 124 13.19 0.87 -26.72
C GLN A 124 13.68 -0.31 -25.90
N GLY A 125 13.04 -0.67 -24.78
CA GLY A 125 13.45 -1.90 -24.15
C GLY A 125 13.84 -1.79 -22.67
N LYS A 126 14.38 -2.85 -22.17
CA LYS A 126 14.76 -3.05 -20.77
C LYS A 126 15.88 -2.09 -20.39
N LEU A 127 15.69 -1.30 -19.32
CA LEU A 127 16.77 -0.58 -18.70
C LEU A 127 17.76 -1.57 -18.08
N THR A 128 19.03 -1.30 -18.22
CA THR A 128 20.08 -2.04 -17.53
C THR A 128 20.12 -1.66 -16.05
N LEU A 129 20.66 -2.54 -15.22
CA LEU A 129 20.87 -2.28 -13.80
C LEU A 129 21.65 -0.99 -13.53
N SER A 130 22.62 -0.67 -14.42
CA SER A 130 23.43 0.55 -14.34
C SER A 130 22.60 1.81 -14.59
N GLU A 131 21.64 1.76 -15.52
CA GLU A 131 20.75 2.90 -15.80
C GLU A 131 19.77 3.15 -14.65
N PHE A 132 19.37 2.10 -13.93
CA PHE A 132 18.61 2.24 -12.70
C PHE A 132 19.42 2.95 -11.59
N ALA A 133 20.67 2.53 -11.41
CA ALA A 133 21.55 3.09 -10.38
C ALA A 133 21.81 4.59 -10.56
N LEU A 134 21.85 5.08 -11.79
CA LEU A 134 22.12 6.48 -12.12
C LEU A 134 20.95 7.44 -11.83
N ARG A 135 19.75 6.93 -11.53
CA ARG A 135 18.55 7.76 -11.33
C ARG A 135 18.28 8.18 -9.90
N ARG A 136 18.99 7.65 -8.92
CA ARG A 136 18.86 8.04 -7.52
C ARG A 136 20.20 8.53 -6.98
N GLU A 137 20.15 9.61 -6.22
CA GLU A 137 21.31 10.13 -5.48
C GLU A 137 21.67 9.26 -4.26
N THR A 138 20.80 8.31 -3.88
CA THR A 138 21.01 7.44 -2.72
C THR A 138 21.44 6.03 -3.12
N SER A 139 22.42 5.50 -2.42
CA SER A 139 22.82 4.10 -2.54
C SER A 139 21.72 3.16 -2.08
N PHE A 140 21.63 2.01 -2.71
CA PHE A 140 20.67 0.95 -2.38
C PHE A 140 21.39 -0.38 -2.22
N THR A 141 20.68 -1.36 -1.66
CA THR A 141 21.15 -2.74 -1.56
C THR A 141 20.06 -3.70 -1.98
N THR A 142 20.47 -4.88 -2.42
CA THR A 142 19.57 -5.93 -2.92
C THR A 142 19.82 -7.21 -2.15
N PHE A 143 18.75 -7.84 -1.66
CA PHE A 143 18.82 -9.11 -0.95
C PHE A 143 18.01 -10.15 -1.69
N SER A 144 18.59 -11.35 -1.83
CA SER A 144 17.87 -12.55 -2.24
C SER A 144 17.27 -13.22 -1.01
N LEU A 145 16.04 -13.67 -1.10
CA LEU A 145 15.26 -14.19 0.01
C LEU A 145 14.79 -15.60 -0.28
N ARG A 146 14.70 -16.41 0.77
CA ARG A 146 14.02 -17.72 0.76
C ARG A 146 13.09 -17.85 1.96
N GLY A 147 12.17 -18.80 1.88
CA GLY A 147 11.27 -19.07 2.98
C GLY A 147 9.92 -19.59 2.52
N LYS A 148 8.97 -19.51 3.43
CA LYS A 148 7.58 -19.94 3.19
C LYS A 148 6.62 -19.07 3.96
N LEU A 149 5.51 -18.75 3.33
CA LEU A 149 4.33 -18.13 3.92
C LEU A 149 3.16 -19.11 3.80
N ASP A 150 2.38 -19.26 4.87
CA ASP A 150 1.29 -20.24 4.92
C ASP A 150 -0.08 -19.60 4.69
N GLN A 151 -0.23 -18.31 5.04
CA GLN A 151 -1.51 -17.59 4.97
C GLN A 151 -1.37 -16.34 4.08
N VAL A 152 -1.33 -16.52 2.77
CA VAL A 152 -1.21 -15.42 1.81
C VAL A 152 -2.56 -15.16 1.14
N PHE A 153 -2.98 -13.89 1.12
CA PHE A 153 -4.15 -13.44 0.37
C PHE A 153 -3.76 -13.21 -1.10
N ASP A 154 -4.35 -13.99 -2.00
CA ASP A 154 -4.09 -13.86 -3.45
C ASP A 154 -4.99 -12.78 -4.07
N LEU A 155 -4.39 -11.64 -4.40
CA LEU A 155 -5.03 -10.51 -5.08
C LEU A 155 -4.78 -10.50 -6.60
N SER A 156 -4.30 -11.59 -7.19
CA SER A 156 -4.05 -11.68 -8.64
C SER A 156 -5.33 -11.50 -9.45
N HIS A 157 -6.49 -11.88 -8.91
CA HIS A 157 -7.79 -11.77 -9.55
C HIS A 157 -8.82 -11.06 -8.70
N HIS A 158 -9.66 -10.25 -9.33
CA HIS A 158 -10.74 -9.51 -8.66
C HIS A 158 -11.79 -10.40 -7.99
N THR A 159 -11.89 -11.68 -8.37
CA THR A 159 -12.84 -12.63 -7.79
C THR A 159 -12.59 -12.90 -6.31
N ALA A 160 -11.35 -12.79 -5.85
CA ALA A 160 -11.00 -12.87 -4.42
C ALA A 160 -11.74 -11.80 -3.57
N LEU A 161 -12.17 -10.71 -4.20
CA LEU A 161 -12.86 -9.61 -3.53
C LEU A 161 -14.39 -9.74 -3.52
N ASN A 162 -14.97 -10.81 -4.07
CA ASN A 162 -16.41 -10.95 -4.24
C ASN A 162 -17.21 -10.80 -2.94
N LYS A 163 -16.78 -11.43 -1.84
CA LYS A 163 -17.48 -11.33 -0.55
C LYS A 163 -17.24 -9.98 0.11
N PHE A 164 -16.02 -9.50 0.12
CA PHE A 164 -15.65 -8.19 0.68
C PHE A 164 -16.37 -7.04 -0.01
N SER A 165 -16.41 -7.05 -1.36
CA SER A 165 -17.09 -6.01 -2.12
C SER A 165 -18.61 -5.96 -1.89
N LYS A 166 -19.26 -7.09 -1.57
CA LYS A 166 -20.68 -7.11 -1.21
C LYS A 166 -20.97 -6.34 0.08
N VAL A 167 -20.03 -6.35 1.03
CA VAL A 167 -20.15 -5.58 2.27
C VAL A 167 -20.01 -4.10 1.98
N ILE A 168 -18.93 -3.68 1.32
CA ILE A 168 -18.68 -2.25 1.03
C ILE A 168 -19.70 -1.65 0.04
N ALA A 169 -20.30 -2.46 -0.83
CA ALA A 169 -21.33 -1.99 -1.75
C ALA A 169 -22.61 -1.46 -1.05
N ARG A 170 -22.80 -1.78 0.23
CA ARG A 170 -23.90 -1.25 1.05
C ARG A 170 -23.64 0.14 1.61
N PHE A 171 -22.38 0.57 1.61
CA PHE A 171 -21.96 1.84 2.18
C PHE A 171 -22.54 3.02 1.40
N LYS A 172 -22.86 4.09 2.11
CA LYS A 172 -23.49 5.30 1.57
C LYS A 172 -22.83 6.53 2.17
N LEU A 173 -22.83 7.60 1.41
CA LEU A 173 -22.55 8.91 1.98
C LEU A 173 -23.78 9.44 2.72
N THR A 174 -23.55 10.28 3.71
CA THR A 174 -24.63 10.98 4.41
C THR A 174 -25.23 12.05 3.49
N ARG A 175 -26.51 12.38 3.75
CA ARG A 175 -27.19 13.46 3.03
C ARG A 175 -26.45 14.80 3.16
N ASP A 176 -25.80 15.02 4.31
CA ASP A 176 -25.03 16.25 4.56
C ASP A 176 -23.77 16.31 3.70
N THR A 177 -23.06 15.19 3.54
CA THR A 177 -21.89 15.10 2.65
C THR A 177 -22.29 15.32 1.18
N GLU A 178 -23.40 14.71 0.73
CA GLU A 178 -23.93 14.90 -0.61
C GLU A 178 -24.40 16.35 -0.86
N LYS A 179 -25.07 16.96 0.15
CA LYS A 179 -25.48 18.36 0.11
C LYS A 179 -24.27 19.30 0.04
N PHE A 180 -23.24 19.03 0.85
CA PHE A 180 -22.00 19.80 0.84
C PHE A 180 -21.34 19.78 -0.55
N ALA A 181 -21.19 18.62 -1.18
CA ALA A 181 -20.63 18.51 -2.52
C ALA A 181 -21.39 19.39 -3.53
N ARG A 182 -22.73 19.39 -3.47
CA ARG A 182 -23.56 20.20 -4.38
C ARG A 182 -23.38 21.69 -4.14
N VAL A 183 -23.35 22.15 -2.88
CA VAL A 183 -23.18 23.57 -2.51
C VAL A 183 -21.82 24.06 -2.92
N ALA A 184 -20.77 23.27 -2.64
CA ALA A 184 -19.38 23.58 -3.00
C ALA A 184 -19.07 23.36 -4.49
N ARG A 185 -20.05 22.90 -5.29
CA ARG A 185 -19.91 22.59 -6.73
C ARG A 185 -18.77 21.59 -7.00
N LEU A 186 -18.61 20.61 -6.11
CA LEU A 186 -17.64 19.54 -6.23
C LEU A 186 -18.25 18.32 -6.92
N GLN A 187 -17.43 17.58 -7.65
CA GLN A 187 -17.87 16.32 -8.23
C GLN A 187 -18.13 15.29 -7.12
N ALA A 188 -19.32 14.73 -7.09
CA ALA A 188 -19.66 13.69 -6.12
C ALA A 188 -18.77 12.45 -6.34
N ARG A 189 -18.23 11.90 -5.23
CA ARG A 189 -17.39 10.71 -5.27
C ARG A 189 -18.22 9.49 -5.68
N ALA A 190 -17.79 8.79 -6.70
CA ALA A 190 -18.34 7.50 -7.05
C ALA A 190 -17.97 6.46 -5.97
N LEU A 191 -18.97 5.76 -5.45
CA LEU A 191 -18.75 4.69 -4.48
C LEU A 191 -18.48 3.37 -5.20
N ILE A 192 -17.56 2.59 -4.66
CA ILE A 192 -17.19 1.27 -5.18
C ILE A 192 -18.36 0.31 -4.95
N ARG A 193 -18.82 -0.36 -6.02
CA ARG A 193 -19.99 -1.26 -5.99
C ARG A 193 -19.67 -2.68 -6.41
N THR A 194 -18.59 -2.89 -7.14
CA THR A 194 -18.23 -4.17 -7.72
C THR A 194 -16.83 -4.63 -7.31
N PRO A 195 -16.55 -5.96 -7.32
CA PRO A 195 -15.22 -6.49 -7.05
C PRO A 195 -14.17 -5.94 -8.02
N ARG A 196 -14.55 -5.76 -9.29
CA ARG A 196 -13.64 -5.27 -10.33
C ARG A 196 -13.27 -3.80 -10.14
N GLU A 197 -14.23 -2.96 -9.71
CA GLU A 197 -13.94 -1.56 -9.36
C GLU A 197 -13.02 -1.49 -8.16
N LEU A 198 -13.29 -2.29 -7.09
CA LEU A 198 -12.44 -2.35 -5.92
C LEU A 198 -11.02 -2.77 -6.29
N TRP A 199 -10.87 -3.85 -7.06
CA TRP A 199 -9.59 -4.35 -7.52
C TRP A 199 -8.80 -3.30 -8.29
N LYS A 200 -9.45 -2.58 -9.20
CA LYS A 200 -8.82 -1.47 -9.93
C LYS A 200 -8.39 -0.32 -9.00
N CYS A 201 -9.20 0.01 -7.99
CA CYS A 201 -8.83 1.04 -7.00
C CYS A 201 -7.65 0.62 -6.11
N ILE A 202 -7.58 -0.66 -5.72
CA ILE A 202 -6.45 -1.18 -4.92
C ILE A 202 -5.15 -1.20 -5.74
N LEU A 203 -5.23 -1.60 -7.02
CA LEU A 203 -4.08 -1.75 -7.91
C LEU A 203 -3.88 -0.54 -8.85
N GLN A 204 -4.26 0.65 -8.44
CA GLN A 204 -3.94 1.89 -9.15
C GLN A 204 -2.43 2.09 -9.33
N SER A 205 -2.05 2.88 -10.33
CA SER A 205 -0.65 3.28 -10.52
C SER A 205 -0.09 4.00 -9.29
N PRO A 206 1.23 4.03 -9.08
CA PRO A 206 1.82 4.71 -7.92
C PRO A 206 1.43 6.17 -7.77
N SER A 207 1.32 6.92 -8.85
CA SER A 207 0.90 8.32 -8.83
C SER A 207 -0.56 8.48 -8.39
N GLN A 208 -1.42 7.54 -8.78
CA GLN A 208 -2.85 7.62 -8.47
C GLN A 208 -3.15 7.25 -7.01
N TRP A 209 -2.63 6.11 -6.49
CA TRP A 209 -2.95 5.72 -5.11
C TRP A 209 -2.33 6.65 -4.07
N ARG A 210 -1.19 7.31 -4.38
CA ARG A 210 -0.54 8.27 -3.48
C ARG A 210 -1.24 9.62 -3.42
N ALA A 211 -2.07 9.94 -4.40
CA ALA A 211 -2.69 11.27 -4.50
C ALA A 211 -3.51 11.64 -3.25
N GLU A 212 -4.42 10.78 -2.80
CA GLU A 212 -5.24 11.07 -1.60
C GLU A 212 -4.40 11.21 -0.33
N PRO A 213 -3.46 10.28 0.00
CA PRO A 213 -2.58 10.45 1.16
C PRO A 213 -1.73 11.73 1.11
N GLN A 214 -1.17 12.06 -0.05
CA GLN A 214 -0.29 13.22 -0.18
C GLN A 214 -1.05 14.55 -0.19
N MET A 215 -2.22 14.61 -0.82
CA MET A 215 -2.98 15.85 -0.95
C MET A 215 -3.88 16.13 0.26
N PHE A 216 -4.45 15.10 0.86
CA PHE A 216 -5.50 15.26 1.88
C PHE A 216 -5.16 14.59 3.21
N GLY A 217 -4.03 13.86 3.32
CA GLY A 217 -3.66 13.11 4.51
C GLY A 217 -4.64 11.96 4.82
N ILE A 218 -5.34 11.45 3.81
CA ILE A 218 -6.34 10.38 3.94
C ILE A 218 -5.74 9.07 3.41
N PRO A 219 -5.83 7.94 4.14
CA PRO A 219 -5.34 6.66 3.65
C PRO A 219 -5.97 6.27 2.32
N ALA A 220 -5.15 5.78 1.39
CA ALA A 220 -5.62 5.27 0.11
C ALA A 220 -6.49 4.01 0.29
N VAL A 221 -7.35 3.72 -0.69
CA VAL A 221 -8.17 2.50 -0.70
C VAL A 221 -7.34 1.24 -0.53
N SER A 222 -6.15 1.19 -1.14
CA SER A 222 -5.21 0.06 -1.01
C SER A 222 -4.63 -0.06 0.40
N GLN A 223 -4.34 1.04 1.08
CA GLN A 223 -3.86 1.05 2.47
C GLN A 223 -4.95 0.59 3.45
N ILE A 224 -6.18 1.07 3.25
CA ILE A 224 -7.35 0.62 4.01
C ILE A 224 -7.59 -0.87 3.81
N PHE A 225 -7.50 -1.36 2.56
CA PHE A 225 -7.63 -2.77 2.25
C PHE A 225 -6.52 -3.60 2.91
N GLY A 226 -5.26 -3.14 2.84
CA GLY A 226 -4.12 -3.79 3.49
C GLY A 226 -4.32 -3.95 5.00
N LYS A 227 -4.90 -2.93 5.67
CA LYS A 227 -5.26 -3.01 7.08
C LYS A 227 -6.25 -4.16 7.34
N PHE A 228 -7.32 -4.29 6.55
CA PHE A 228 -8.29 -5.36 6.74
C PHE A 228 -7.69 -6.75 6.48
N VAL A 229 -6.82 -6.90 5.47
CA VAL A 229 -6.14 -8.19 5.23
C VAL A 229 -5.22 -8.56 6.39
N ARG A 230 -4.46 -7.58 6.94
CA ARG A 230 -3.66 -7.79 8.15
C ARG A 230 -4.54 -8.16 9.35
N ASP A 231 -5.59 -7.40 9.59
CA ASP A 231 -6.51 -7.60 10.73
C ASP A 231 -7.27 -8.95 10.62
N ALA A 232 -7.48 -9.45 9.39
CA ALA A 232 -8.00 -10.79 9.11
C ALA A 232 -6.99 -11.93 9.35
N GLY A 233 -5.74 -11.62 9.71
CA GLY A 233 -4.72 -12.61 10.08
C GLY A 233 -3.85 -13.13 8.93
N PHE A 234 -3.97 -12.59 7.71
CA PHE A 234 -3.09 -12.98 6.63
C PHE A 234 -1.66 -12.47 6.85
N GLU A 235 -0.69 -13.28 6.48
CA GLU A 235 0.73 -12.98 6.57
C GLU A 235 1.20 -12.03 5.47
N ALA A 236 0.54 -12.06 4.32
CA ALA A 236 0.88 -11.23 3.18
C ALA A 236 -0.27 -11.07 2.18
N ILE A 237 -0.13 -10.08 1.29
CA ILE A 237 -0.91 -9.93 0.06
C ILE A 237 0.02 -10.24 -1.12
N LEU A 238 -0.34 -11.23 -1.94
CA LEU A 238 0.26 -11.46 -3.26
C LEU A 238 -0.48 -10.62 -4.29
N TYR A 239 0.23 -9.81 -5.07
CA TYR A 239 -0.38 -8.93 -6.06
C TYR A 239 0.53 -8.74 -7.29
N PRO A 240 -0.06 -8.53 -8.48
CA PRO A 240 0.72 -8.23 -9.68
C PRO A 240 1.38 -6.85 -9.58
N SER A 241 2.66 -6.77 -9.93
CA SER A 241 3.37 -5.48 -9.99
C SER A 241 2.66 -4.51 -10.92
N GLN A 242 2.50 -3.27 -10.47
CA GLN A 242 1.92 -2.19 -11.29
C GLN A 242 2.99 -1.45 -12.12
N GLN A 243 4.26 -1.85 -11.98
CA GLN A 243 5.39 -1.34 -12.75
C GLN A 243 5.80 -2.30 -13.87
N GLY A 244 5.05 -3.39 -14.04
CA GLY A 244 5.38 -4.49 -14.94
C GLY A 244 6.31 -5.52 -14.31
N GLY A 245 6.42 -6.67 -14.91
CA GLY A 245 7.17 -7.81 -14.38
C GLY A 245 6.27 -8.87 -13.75
N MET A 246 6.77 -9.49 -12.68
CA MET A 246 6.12 -10.58 -11.95
C MET A 246 5.28 -10.06 -10.78
N ASN A 247 5.00 -10.95 -9.82
CA ASN A 247 4.24 -10.62 -8.62
C ASN A 247 5.11 -9.98 -7.53
N CYS A 248 4.45 -9.27 -6.64
CA CYS A 248 4.99 -8.73 -5.40
C CYS A 248 4.24 -9.27 -4.19
N LEU A 249 4.89 -9.23 -3.03
CA LEU A 249 4.27 -9.49 -1.73
C LEU A 249 4.39 -8.25 -0.85
N ALA A 250 3.29 -7.89 -0.21
CA ALA A 250 3.26 -7.00 0.94
C ALA A 250 3.08 -7.88 2.19
N VAL A 251 4.16 -8.08 2.93
CA VAL A 251 4.21 -8.98 4.08
C VAL A 251 3.90 -8.20 5.35
N PHE A 252 3.10 -8.78 6.24
CA PHE A 252 2.70 -8.21 7.53
C PHE A 252 3.43 -8.93 8.67
N PRO A 253 4.56 -8.41 9.16
CA PRO A 253 5.35 -9.08 10.19
C PRO A 253 4.57 -9.39 11.47
N ASP A 254 3.62 -8.53 11.84
CA ASP A 254 2.80 -8.70 13.05
C ASP A 254 2.06 -10.05 13.09
N ASN A 255 1.70 -10.60 11.93
CA ASN A 255 0.93 -11.84 11.82
C ASN A 255 1.79 -13.11 11.87
N PHE A 256 3.12 -12.99 11.89
CA PHE A 256 4.00 -14.14 12.01
C PHE A 256 4.01 -14.77 13.41
N ARG A 257 3.56 -14.04 14.44
CA ARG A 257 3.55 -14.52 15.83
C ARG A 257 2.79 -15.82 16.04
N ALA A 258 1.73 -16.02 15.28
CA ALA A 258 0.86 -17.21 15.37
C ALA A 258 1.03 -18.17 14.18
N SER A 259 2.14 -18.08 13.45
CA SER A 259 2.37 -18.76 12.18
C SER A 259 3.68 -19.54 12.19
N ALA A 260 3.80 -20.51 11.28
CA ALA A 260 5.06 -21.18 10.94
C ALA A 260 5.81 -20.46 9.80
N ALA A 261 5.28 -19.35 9.31
CA ALA A 261 5.91 -18.54 8.26
C ALA A 261 7.33 -18.13 8.62
N ARG A 262 8.20 -18.12 7.62
CA ARG A 262 9.59 -17.74 7.76
C ARG A 262 10.11 -17.14 6.48
N ILE A 263 10.81 -16.03 6.60
CA ILE A 263 11.58 -15.41 5.52
C ILE A 263 13.01 -15.25 6.03
N GLU A 264 14.00 -15.58 5.21
CA GLU A 264 15.40 -15.38 5.54
C GLU A 264 16.21 -14.89 4.34
N VAL A 265 17.25 -14.14 4.62
CA VAL A 265 18.19 -13.65 3.61
C VAL A 265 19.06 -14.81 3.16
N MET A 266 19.24 -14.93 1.84
CA MET A 266 20.14 -15.91 1.22
C MET A 266 21.55 -15.32 1.02
N GLY A 267 22.56 -16.17 1.18
CA GLY A 267 23.95 -15.82 0.94
C GLY A 267 24.58 -15.02 2.08
N GLU A 268 25.68 -14.34 1.75
CA GLU A 268 26.42 -13.55 2.73
C GLU A 268 25.70 -12.24 3.04
N VAL A 269 25.67 -11.90 4.31
CA VAL A 269 25.14 -10.62 4.80
C VAL A 269 26.29 -9.77 5.34
N PRO A 270 26.19 -8.44 5.33
CA PRO A 270 27.22 -7.58 5.89
C PRO A 270 27.53 -7.96 7.35
N PRO A 271 28.80 -7.88 7.78
CA PRO A 271 29.15 -8.06 9.18
C PRO A 271 28.35 -7.14 10.11
N GLY A 272 27.79 -7.69 11.17
CA GLY A 272 26.93 -6.94 12.10
C GLY A 272 25.48 -6.81 11.64
N ALA A 273 25.07 -7.46 10.54
CA ALA A 273 23.67 -7.47 10.12
C ALA A 273 22.77 -8.16 11.17
N THR A 274 21.65 -7.51 11.44
CA THR A 274 20.56 -8.00 12.28
C THR A 274 19.30 -8.13 11.43
N ALA A 275 18.18 -8.65 11.97
CA ALA A 275 16.95 -8.83 11.23
C ALA A 275 17.15 -9.54 9.87
N THR A 276 17.98 -10.59 9.86
CA THR A 276 18.24 -11.43 8.67
C THR A 276 17.25 -12.58 8.54
N VAL A 277 16.47 -12.82 9.56
CA VAL A 277 15.37 -13.79 9.62
C VAL A 277 14.13 -13.06 10.14
N LEU A 278 13.00 -13.33 9.51
CA LEU A 278 11.67 -12.88 9.95
C LEU A 278 10.83 -14.13 10.19
N ASP A 279 10.48 -14.39 11.44
CA ASP A 279 9.65 -15.50 11.90
C ASP A 279 8.87 -15.11 13.17
N LYS A 280 8.19 -16.07 13.80
CA LYS A 280 7.41 -15.85 15.04
C LYS A 280 8.23 -15.33 16.22
N ASN A 281 9.54 -15.55 16.23
CA ASN A 281 10.44 -15.13 17.30
C ASN A 281 11.12 -13.79 17.02
N SER A 282 10.92 -13.24 15.81
CA SER A 282 11.53 -11.99 15.42
C SER A 282 10.98 -10.85 16.26
N ALA A 283 11.86 -10.07 16.89
CA ALA A 283 11.45 -8.83 17.51
C ALA A 283 10.91 -7.90 16.40
N PHE A 284 9.65 -7.48 16.53
CA PHE A 284 9.05 -6.55 15.57
C PHE A 284 9.74 -5.20 15.77
N ILE A 285 10.71 -4.93 14.93
CA ILE A 285 11.35 -3.63 14.81
C ILE A 285 10.41 -2.78 13.95
N GLY A 286 9.43 -2.19 14.62
CA GLY A 286 8.56 -1.16 14.10
C GLY A 286 8.97 0.18 14.66
#